data_d3b728fdb716edb8a548e7a519329396
#
_entry.id   d3b728fdb716edb8a548e7a519329396
#
_cell.length_a   1.000
_cell.length_b   1.000
_cell.length_c   1.000
_cell.angle_alpha   90.00
_cell.angle_beta   90.00
_cell.angle_gamma   90.00
#
_symmetry.space_group_name_H-M   'P 1'
#
loop_
_entity.id
_entity.type
_entity.pdbx_description
1 polymer ?
#
loop_
_entity_poly.entity_id
_entity_poly.type
_entity_poly.pdbx_seq_one_letter_code
_entity_poly.pdbx_strand_id
1 'polypeptide(L)'
;LYSFRRCPYAMRARMSIVRQGFEVELREVVLRDRPEHMMEISPKGTVPVLLLPDGTVIEESLEIMQHVLHWQLSEEEAHWVERNDEEFKFHLDRYKYPNRYEDVDELEHRTLASAYLSGNTPAK
;
A
#
# COMPACT_ATOMS: atom_id res chain seq x y z
N LEU A 1 4.16 -5.64 -14.33
CA LEU A 1 3.60 -5.39 -13.00
C LEU A 1 2.98 -6.65 -12.43
N TYR A 2 3.48 -7.11 -11.33
CA TYR A 2 2.82 -8.13 -10.53
C TYR A 2 1.78 -7.46 -9.63
N SER A 3 0.56 -7.94 -9.70
CA SER A 3 -0.60 -7.32 -9.06
C SER A 3 -1.56 -8.37 -8.53
N PHE A 4 -2.33 -8.00 -7.53
CA PHE A 4 -3.46 -8.79 -7.06
C PHE A 4 -4.71 -7.90 -7.12
N ARG A 5 -5.73 -8.38 -7.79
CA ARG A 5 -6.94 -7.61 -8.11
C ARG A 5 -7.55 -6.90 -6.90
N ARG A 6 -7.61 -7.59 -5.77
CA ARG A 6 -8.26 -7.10 -4.54
C ARG A 6 -7.34 -6.28 -3.62
N CYS A 7 -6.06 -6.22 -3.91
CA CYS A 7 -5.12 -5.50 -3.05
C CYS A 7 -5.25 -3.98 -3.25
N PRO A 8 -5.60 -3.20 -2.21
CA PRO A 8 -5.72 -1.74 -2.34
C PRO A 8 -4.41 -1.06 -2.76
N TYR A 9 -3.29 -1.57 -2.32
CA TYR A 9 -1.97 -1.06 -2.73
C TYR A 9 -1.72 -1.29 -4.22
N ALA A 10 -2.05 -2.49 -4.71
CA ALA A 10 -1.96 -2.78 -6.14
C ALA A 10 -2.99 -1.97 -6.95
N MET A 11 -4.18 -1.73 -6.40
CA MET A 11 -5.19 -0.89 -7.05
C MET A 11 -4.68 0.52 -7.33
N ARG A 12 -4.08 1.18 -6.33
CA ARG A 12 -3.58 2.55 -6.53
C ARG A 12 -2.41 2.61 -7.51
N ALA A 13 -1.57 1.59 -7.52
CA ALA A 13 -0.50 1.48 -8.52
C ALA A 13 -1.09 1.35 -9.94
N ARG A 14 -2.08 0.46 -10.13
CA ARG A 14 -2.77 0.30 -11.43
C ARG A 14 -3.45 1.58 -11.87
N MET A 15 -4.11 2.28 -10.97
CA MET A 15 -4.80 3.55 -11.27
C MET A 15 -3.81 4.62 -11.76
N SER A 16 -2.65 4.73 -11.12
CA SER A 16 -1.63 5.70 -11.55
C SER A 16 -1.07 5.36 -12.93
N ILE A 17 -0.88 4.08 -13.22
CA ILE A 17 -0.41 3.58 -14.51
C ILE A 17 -1.41 3.92 -15.61
N VAL A 18 -2.69 3.66 -15.38
CA VAL A 18 -3.76 3.97 -16.34
C VAL A 18 -3.87 5.48 -16.57
N ARG A 19 -3.83 6.26 -15.49
CA ARG A 19 -3.92 7.72 -15.58
C ARG A 19 -2.82 8.32 -16.45
N GLN A 20 -1.61 7.80 -16.32
CA GLN A 20 -0.44 8.32 -17.04
C GLN A 20 -0.30 7.72 -18.45
N GLY A 21 -1.07 6.68 -18.79
CA GLY A 21 -0.91 5.96 -20.04
C GLY A 21 0.40 5.17 -20.12
N PHE A 22 0.95 4.78 -18.99
CA PHE A 22 2.19 4.01 -18.91
C PHE A 22 1.91 2.56 -19.25
N GLU A 23 2.60 2.02 -20.27
CA GLU A 23 2.40 0.64 -20.72
C GLU A 23 3.14 -0.36 -19.85
N VAL A 24 2.42 -1.36 -19.37
CA VAL A 24 2.99 -2.47 -18.61
C VAL A 24 2.34 -3.79 -19.00
N GLU A 25 3.07 -4.88 -18.84
CA GLU A 25 2.48 -6.21 -18.84
C GLU A 25 1.92 -6.46 -17.43
N LEU A 26 0.61 -6.67 -17.34
CA LEU A 26 -0.05 -6.96 -16.08
C LEU A 26 -0.06 -8.46 -15.82
N ARG A 27 0.50 -8.88 -14.69
CA ARG A 27 0.49 -10.27 -14.25
C ARG A 27 -0.25 -10.40 -12.94
N GLU A 28 -1.40 -11.06 -12.99
CA GLU A 28 -2.21 -11.35 -11.80
C GLU A 28 -1.54 -12.45 -10.98
N VAL A 29 -1.42 -12.22 -9.67
CA VAL A 29 -0.75 -13.12 -8.73
C VAL A 29 -1.78 -13.90 -7.91
N VAL A 30 -1.59 -15.20 -7.80
CA VAL A 30 -2.27 -16.02 -6.80
C VAL A 30 -1.39 -16.02 -5.55
N LEU A 31 -1.84 -15.38 -4.48
CA LEU A 31 -1.01 -15.13 -3.30
C LEU A 31 -0.51 -16.40 -2.59
N ARG A 32 -1.24 -17.50 -2.70
CA ARG A 32 -0.83 -18.80 -2.16
C ARG A 32 0.11 -19.58 -3.07
N ASP A 33 0.33 -19.09 -4.30
CA ASP A 33 1.19 -19.72 -5.31
C ASP A 33 1.88 -18.63 -6.12
N ARG A 34 2.81 -17.92 -5.46
CA ARG A 34 3.51 -16.79 -6.06
C ARG A 34 4.46 -17.26 -7.16
N PRO A 35 4.51 -16.54 -8.32
CA PRO A 35 5.44 -16.88 -9.40
C PRO A 35 6.89 -16.85 -8.94
N GLU A 36 7.68 -17.82 -9.41
CA GLU A 36 9.11 -17.90 -9.10
C GLU A 36 9.86 -16.62 -9.48
N HIS A 37 9.61 -16.10 -10.68
CA HIS A 37 10.22 -14.84 -11.15
C HIS A 37 9.91 -13.67 -10.20
N MET A 38 8.68 -13.56 -9.72
CA MET A 38 8.31 -12.55 -8.74
C MET A 38 9.15 -12.65 -7.47
N MET A 39 9.32 -13.88 -6.97
CA MET A 39 10.11 -14.13 -5.75
C MET A 39 11.60 -13.87 -5.95
N GLU A 40 12.11 -14.08 -7.15
CA GLU A 40 13.50 -13.76 -7.50
C GLU A 40 13.77 -12.26 -7.45
N ILE A 41 12.87 -11.45 -8.01
CA ILE A 41 13.04 -9.98 -8.06
C ILE A 41 12.58 -9.26 -6.80
N SER A 42 11.66 -9.88 -6.04
CA SER A 42 11.10 -9.30 -4.81
C SER A 42 10.85 -10.39 -3.77
N PRO A 43 11.89 -10.80 -3.02
CA PRO A 43 11.79 -11.91 -2.06
C PRO A 43 10.76 -11.72 -0.95
N LYS A 44 10.37 -10.48 -0.62
CA LYS A 44 9.32 -10.25 0.39
C LYS A 44 7.94 -10.74 -0.06
N GLY A 45 7.75 -10.98 -1.37
CA GLY A 45 6.55 -11.61 -1.90
C GLY A 45 5.26 -10.81 -1.78
N THR A 46 5.35 -9.51 -1.59
CA THR A 46 4.18 -8.61 -1.53
C THR A 46 3.88 -8.01 -2.90
N VAL A 47 2.62 -7.67 -3.15
CA VAL A 47 2.19 -6.93 -4.34
C VAL A 47 1.82 -5.50 -3.97
N PRO A 48 1.95 -4.51 -4.86
CA PRO A 48 2.45 -4.61 -6.23
C PRO A 48 3.98 -4.66 -6.33
N VAL A 49 4.48 -5.19 -7.44
CA VAL A 49 5.90 -5.12 -7.81
C VAL A 49 5.99 -4.69 -9.27
N LEU A 50 6.71 -3.61 -9.53
CA LEU A 50 6.98 -3.13 -10.88
C LEU A 50 8.43 -3.40 -11.26
N LEU A 51 8.63 -4.14 -12.34
CA LEU A 51 9.93 -4.34 -12.97
C LEU A 51 10.02 -3.44 -14.20
N LEU A 52 11.00 -2.55 -14.20
CA LEU A 52 11.26 -1.65 -15.32
C LEU A 52 12.15 -2.32 -16.39
N PRO A 53 12.13 -1.82 -17.65
CA PRO A 53 12.94 -2.41 -18.73
C PRO A 53 14.44 -2.40 -18.44
N ASP A 54 14.94 -1.47 -17.64
CA ASP A 54 16.35 -1.38 -17.26
C ASP A 54 16.75 -2.33 -16.12
N GLY A 55 15.80 -3.12 -15.61
CA GLY A 55 16.00 -4.05 -14.51
C GLY A 55 15.71 -3.49 -13.11
N THR A 56 15.35 -2.21 -13.01
CA THR A 56 14.98 -1.60 -11.72
C THR A 56 13.69 -2.22 -11.19
N VAL A 57 13.67 -2.59 -9.90
CA VAL A 57 12.51 -3.16 -9.21
C VAL A 57 11.97 -2.14 -8.23
N ILE A 58 10.67 -1.85 -8.30
CA ILE A 58 9.97 -0.97 -7.38
C ILE A 58 8.91 -1.80 -6.66
N GLU A 59 9.06 -1.93 -5.35
CA GLU A 59 8.25 -2.85 -4.54
C GLU A 59 7.15 -2.19 -3.73
N GLU A 60 7.19 -0.86 -3.58
CA GLU A 60 6.20 -0.12 -2.80
C GLU A 60 5.24 0.64 -3.72
N SER A 61 3.94 0.51 -3.46
CA SER A 61 2.92 1.14 -4.30
C SER A 61 3.06 2.66 -4.40
N LEU A 62 3.42 3.31 -3.30
CA LEU A 62 3.66 4.76 -3.31
C LEU A 62 4.83 5.14 -4.22
N GLU A 63 5.91 4.39 -4.16
CA GLU A 63 7.08 4.61 -5.01
C GLU A 63 6.76 4.35 -6.49
N ILE A 64 5.92 3.35 -6.78
CA ILE A 64 5.42 3.10 -8.13
C ILE A 64 4.62 4.31 -8.64
N MET A 65 3.73 4.84 -7.82
CA MET A 65 2.94 6.02 -8.16
C MET A 65 3.84 7.24 -8.42
N GLN A 66 4.81 7.48 -7.56
CA GLN A 66 5.76 8.59 -7.70
C GLN A 66 6.57 8.47 -8.99
N HIS A 67 7.04 7.27 -9.31
CA HIS A 67 7.78 7.01 -10.54
C HIS A 67 6.93 7.25 -11.79
N VAL A 68 5.74 6.65 -11.82
CA VAL A 68 4.84 6.71 -12.98
C VAL A 68 4.30 8.12 -13.23
N LEU A 69 3.92 8.82 -12.16
CA LEU A 69 3.31 10.15 -12.23
C LEU A 69 4.34 11.29 -12.21
N HIS A 70 5.63 10.99 -12.05
CA HIS A 70 6.69 11.99 -11.83
C HIS A 70 6.35 12.91 -10.66
N TRP A 71 5.85 12.32 -9.58
CA TRP A 71 5.31 13.04 -8.43
C TRP A 71 6.27 13.00 -7.25
N GLN A 72 6.61 14.17 -6.74
CA GLN A 72 7.37 14.31 -5.50
C GLN A 72 6.46 14.82 -4.39
N LEU A 73 6.51 14.16 -3.24
CA LEU A 73 5.72 14.58 -2.08
C LEU A 73 6.27 15.89 -1.51
N SER A 74 5.37 16.84 -1.25
CA SER A 74 5.70 18.00 -0.41
C SER A 74 5.84 17.54 1.05
N GLU A 75 6.40 18.42 1.90
CA GLU A 75 6.50 18.11 3.35
C GLU A 75 5.12 17.85 3.97
N GLU A 76 4.11 18.61 3.57
CA GLU A 76 2.74 18.44 4.04
C GLU A 76 2.16 17.10 3.60
N GLU A 77 2.33 16.75 2.33
CA GLU A 77 1.86 15.46 1.78
C GLU A 77 2.57 14.29 2.45
N ALA A 78 3.88 14.38 2.67
CA ALA A 78 4.65 13.36 3.36
C ALA A 78 4.17 13.18 4.81
N HIS A 79 3.82 14.27 5.48
CA HIS A 79 3.24 14.22 6.83
C HIS A 79 1.90 13.47 6.85
N TRP A 80 1.02 13.73 5.89
CA TRP A 80 -0.26 13.03 5.81
C TRP A 80 -0.10 11.54 5.48
N VAL A 81 0.85 11.19 4.61
CA VAL A 81 1.16 9.79 4.29
C VAL A 81 1.67 9.06 5.54
N GLU A 82 2.63 9.65 6.24
CA GLU A 82 3.17 9.08 7.47
C GLU A 82 2.07 8.88 8.52
N ARG A 83 1.23 9.89 8.72
CA ARG A 83 0.11 9.81 9.67
C ARG A 83 -0.87 8.70 9.29
N ASN A 84 -1.17 8.53 8.02
CA ASN A 84 -2.02 7.42 7.55
C ASN A 84 -1.37 6.07 7.82
N ASP A 85 -0.10 5.90 7.44
CA ASP A 85 0.57 4.61 7.48
C ASP A 85 0.93 4.17 8.91
N GLU A 86 1.38 5.11 9.75
CA GLU A 86 1.85 4.82 11.11
C GLU A 86 0.72 4.83 12.15
N GLU A 87 -0.17 5.81 12.08
CA GLU A 87 -1.18 6.02 13.12
C GLU A 87 -2.55 5.48 12.73
N PHE A 88 -3.13 5.97 11.64
CA PHE A 88 -4.48 5.56 11.22
C PHE A 88 -4.54 4.07 10.90
N LYS A 89 -3.59 3.56 10.10
CA LYS A 89 -3.54 2.15 9.73
C LYS A 89 -3.32 1.24 10.94
N PHE A 90 -2.54 1.69 11.92
CA PHE A 90 -2.34 0.95 13.15
C PHE A 90 -3.68 0.64 13.83
N HIS A 91 -4.53 1.64 13.97
CA HIS A 91 -5.84 1.46 14.60
C HIS A 91 -6.83 0.73 13.69
N LEU A 92 -6.83 1.06 12.41
CA LEU A 92 -7.70 0.43 11.42
C LEU A 92 -7.46 -1.08 11.34
N ASP A 93 -6.21 -1.51 11.23
CA ASP A 93 -5.87 -2.92 11.10
C ASP A 93 -6.25 -3.71 12.36
N ARG A 94 -6.08 -3.12 13.54
CA ARG A 94 -6.48 -3.75 14.81
C ARG A 94 -7.99 -3.81 14.97
N TYR A 95 -8.70 -2.83 14.50
CA TYR A 95 -10.16 -2.86 14.45
C TYR A 95 -10.69 -3.93 13.49
N LYS A 96 -10.13 -3.98 12.27
CA LYS A 96 -10.59 -4.91 11.23
C LYS A 96 -10.15 -6.35 11.47
N TYR A 97 -8.98 -6.55 12.03
CA TYR A 97 -8.34 -7.85 12.19
C TYR A 97 -7.81 -8.07 13.61
N PRO A 98 -8.66 -7.98 14.65
CA PRO A 98 -8.21 -8.05 16.05
C PRO A 98 -7.53 -9.37 16.41
N ASN A 99 -7.87 -10.46 15.70
CA ASN A 99 -7.30 -11.77 15.90
C ASN A 99 -5.83 -11.91 15.45
N ARG A 100 -5.29 -10.92 14.74
CA ARG A 100 -3.87 -10.88 14.33
C ARG A 100 -2.95 -10.24 15.38
N TYR A 101 -3.52 -9.65 16.41
CA TYR A 101 -2.79 -8.88 17.42
C TYR A 101 -3.17 -9.37 18.81
N GLU A 102 -2.25 -9.21 19.77
CA GLU A 102 -2.49 -9.50 21.19
C GLU A 102 -3.10 -8.27 21.90
N ASP A 103 -3.91 -8.53 22.92
CA ASP A 103 -4.48 -7.50 23.82
C ASP A 103 -5.12 -6.31 23.09
N VAL A 104 -5.90 -6.59 22.03
CA VAL A 104 -6.56 -5.55 21.23
C VAL A 104 -7.96 -5.29 21.76
N ASP A 105 -8.25 -4.02 22.07
CA ASP A 105 -9.60 -3.52 22.25
C ASP A 105 -10.13 -3.00 20.91
N GLU A 106 -10.96 -3.80 20.26
CA GLU A 106 -11.53 -3.50 18.94
C GLU A 106 -12.31 -2.19 18.94
N LEU A 107 -13.10 -1.94 19.98
CA LEU A 107 -13.91 -0.73 20.08
C LEU A 107 -13.04 0.52 20.26
N GLU A 108 -12.00 0.44 21.08
CA GLU A 108 -11.05 1.54 21.25
C GLU A 108 -10.39 1.91 19.91
N HIS A 109 -9.87 0.94 19.18
CA HIS A 109 -9.23 1.18 17.90
C HIS A 109 -10.20 1.69 16.83
N ARG A 110 -11.45 1.23 16.85
CA ARG A 110 -12.51 1.76 15.98
C ARG A 110 -12.74 3.25 16.25
N THR A 111 -12.82 3.63 17.49
CA THR A 111 -13.03 5.03 17.91
C THR A 111 -11.85 5.90 17.49
N LEU A 112 -10.62 5.44 17.72
CA LEU A 112 -9.41 6.16 17.33
C LEU A 112 -9.28 6.31 15.82
N ALA A 113 -9.53 5.24 15.06
CA ALA A 113 -9.51 5.30 13.60
C ALA A 113 -10.58 6.28 13.05
N SER A 114 -11.78 6.26 13.63
CA SER A 114 -12.85 7.18 13.25
C SER A 114 -12.50 8.64 13.50
N ALA A 115 -11.76 8.93 14.59
CA ALA A 115 -11.28 10.28 14.89
C ALA A 115 -10.33 10.82 13.81
N TYR A 116 -9.47 9.98 13.25
CA TYR A 116 -8.61 10.37 12.12
C TYR A 116 -9.42 10.72 10.88
N LEU A 117 -10.45 9.93 10.57
CA LEU A 117 -11.33 10.17 9.42
C LEU A 117 -12.15 11.45 9.55
N SER A 118 -12.55 11.82 10.77
CA SER A 118 -13.30 13.05 11.03
C SER A 118 -12.43 14.31 11.12
N GLY A 119 -11.11 14.17 11.05
CA GLY A 119 -10.18 15.28 11.23
C GLY A 119 -9.87 15.60 12.70
N ASN A 120 -10.45 14.88 13.65
CA ASN A 120 -10.21 15.05 15.09
C ASN A 120 -9.11 14.10 15.54
N THR A 121 -7.87 14.57 15.50
CA THR A 121 -6.73 13.76 15.93
C THR A 121 -6.83 13.48 17.44
N PRO A 122 -6.78 12.21 17.89
CA PRO A 122 -6.76 11.90 19.30
C PRO A 122 -5.55 12.54 20.00
N ALA A 123 -5.75 12.97 21.22
CA ALA A 123 -4.63 13.40 22.08
C ALA A 123 -3.73 12.19 22.39
N LYS A 124 -2.43 12.40 22.30
CA LYS A 124 -1.44 11.37 22.64
C LYS A 124 -1.31 11.20 24.14
#